data_9f647923519045d9f1337f8cae2e1b6a
#
_entry.id   9f647923519045d9f1337f8cae2e1b6a
#
_cell.length_a   1.000
_cell.length_b   1.000
_cell.length_c   1.000
_cell.angle_alpha   90.00
_cell.angle_beta   90.00
_cell.angle_gamma   90.00
#
_symmetry.space_group_name_H-M   'P 1'
#
loop_
_entity.id
_entity.type
_entity.pdbx_description
1 polymer ?
#
loop_
_entity_poly.entity_id
_entity_poly.type
_entity_poly.pdbx_seq_one_letter_code
_entity_poly.pdbx_strand_id
1 'polypeptide(L)'
;MGKEDKTHLNVVVIGHVDSGKSTTTGHLIYQCGGIDKRTIEKFEKEAAELGKGSFKYAWVLDKLKAERERGITIDIALWKFETPRYYVTVIDAPGHRDFIKNMITGTSQADCAILIIAAGTGEFEAGISKDGQTREHALLAYTLGVKNLIVAINKMDTTKWSEARFQEIIKETSNFIKKVGYNPKAVAFVPISGFHGDNMLAPSTNCPWYKGWEREIKSGKLSGKTLLEAIDSIEPPKRPVDKPLRLPLQDVYKIGGIGTVPVGRIETGVIKPGMVVTFAPSNVTTEVKSVEMHHEQLTEGLPGDNVGFNVKNVSVKEIRRGNVAGDSKNDPPLGAASFTAQVIVLNHPGQVGAGYAPVLDCHTAHIACKFAEIQEKIDRRTGKAVESAPKFIKSGDSAIVKMVPSKPMCVEAFTDYPPLGRFAVRDMRQTVAVGVIKAVEKAAAGSGKVTKSAAKAAKK
;
A
#
# COMPACT_ATOMS: atom_id res chain seq x y z
N MET A 1 -6.09 32.54 14.78
CA MET A 1 -6.86 31.32 14.46
C MET A 1 -5.87 30.26 14.09
N GLY A 2 -5.70 29.24 14.94
CA GLY A 2 -4.75 28.16 14.69
C GLY A 2 -5.12 27.41 13.42
N LYS A 3 -4.11 26.97 12.66
CA LYS A 3 -4.31 25.99 11.60
C LYS A 3 -5.02 24.80 12.24
N GLU A 4 -6.27 24.56 11.86
CA GLU A 4 -6.93 23.29 12.20
C GLU A 4 -6.03 22.17 11.69
N ASP A 5 -5.64 21.25 12.57
CA ASP A 5 -4.86 20.10 12.20
C ASP A 5 -5.69 19.19 11.28
N LYS A 6 -5.45 19.32 9.97
CA LYS A 6 -6.11 18.46 8.99
C LYS A 6 -5.75 16.99 9.23
N THR A 7 -6.71 16.13 9.03
CA THR A 7 -6.48 14.68 9.11
C THR A 7 -5.54 14.20 7.99
N HIS A 8 -4.64 13.29 8.32
CA HIS A 8 -3.78 12.63 7.34
C HIS A 8 -4.54 11.55 6.58
N LEU A 9 -4.28 11.47 5.27
CA LEU A 9 -4.79 10.42 4.38
C LEU A 9 -3.63 9.89 3.54
N ASN A 10 -3.43 8.58 3.54
CA ASN A 10 -2.44 7.91 2.71
C ASN A 10 -3.12 7.35 1.46
N VAL A 11 -2.68 7.80 0.30
CA VAL A 11 -3.24 7.40 -1.00
C VAL A 11 -2.17 6.71 -1.83
N VAL A 12 -2.42 5.48 -2.23
CA VAL A 12 -1.56 4.77 -3.17
C VAL A 12 -2.11 4.92 -4.60
N VAL A 13 -1.22 5.19 -5.53
CA VAL A 13 -1.55 5.21 -6.96
C VAL A 13 -1.06 3.93 -7.60
N ILE A 14 -2.00 3.16 -8.14
CA ILE A 14 -1.79 1.84 -8.73
C ILE A 14 -2.32 1.77 -10.16
N GLY A 15 -1.90 0.79 -10.90
CA GLY A 15 -2.32 0.57 -12.28
C GLY A 15 -1.24 -0.13 -13.11
N HIS A 16 -1.60 -0.43 -14.34
CA HIS A 16 -0.69 -1.07 -15.29
C HIS A 16 0.50 -0.16 -15.64
N VAL A 17 1.61 -0.75 -16.07
CA VAL A 17 2.74 0.00 -16.61
C VAL A 17 2.27 0.91 -17.78
N ASP A 18 2.86 2.07 -17.89
CA ASP A 18 2.52 3.09 -18.90
C ASP A 18 1.07 3.65 -18.85
N SER A 19 0.29 3.34 -17.82
CA SER A 19 -1.05 3.93 -17.64
C SER A 19 -1.04 5.42 -17.28
N GLY A 20 0.14 5.99 -16.97
CA GLY A 20 0.29 7.40 -16.62
C GLY A 20 0.18 7.69 -15.12
N LYS A 21 0.48 6.71 -14.25
CA LYS A 21 0.46 6.88 -12.79
C LYS A 21 1.33 8.03 -12.30
N SER A 22 2.63 7.96 -12.59
CA SER A 22 3.59 8.95 -12.10
C SER A 22 3.34 10.33 -12.72
N THR A 23 2.95 10.41 -13.99
CA THR A 23 2.56 11.68 -14.64
C THR A 23 1.35 12.30 -13.96
N THR A 24 0.30 11.53 -13.73
CA THR A 24 -0.92 12.00 -13.04
C THR A 24 -0.61 12.45 -11.62
N THR A 25 0.14 11.66 -10.88
CA THR A 25 0.52 11.96 -9.49
C THR A 25 1.38 13.22 -9.42
N GLY A 26 2.41 13.34 -10.25
CA GLY A 26 3.28 14.50 -10.28
C GLY A 26 2.54 15.79 -10.66
N HIS A 27 1.63 15.71 -11.62
CA HIS A 27 0.80 16.86 -12.01
C HIS A 27 -0.18 17.26 -10.90
N LEU A 28 -0.79 16.30 -10.21
CA LEU A 28 -1.66 16.55 -9.07
C LEU A 28 -0.90 17.26 -7.95
N ILE A 29 0.29 16.79 -7.60
CA ILE A 29 1.17 17.41 -6.60
C ILE A 29 1.51 18.85 -7.01
N TYR A 30 1.87 19.08 -8.26
CA TYR A 30 2.17 20.40 -8.79
C TYR A 30 0.97 21.35 -8.70
N GLN A 31 -0.20 20.93 -9.14
CA GLN A 31 -1.43 21.73 -9.08
C GLN A 31 -1.87 22.04 -7.65
N CYS A 32 -1.61 21.15 -6.70
CA CYS A 32 -1.90 21.37 -5.27
C CYS A 32 -0.80 22.17 -4.54
N GLY A 33 0.19 22.69 -5.26
CA GLY A 33 1.25 23.54 -4.68
C GLY A 33 2.33 22.78 -3.92
N GLY A 34 2.39 21.44 -4.04
CA GLY A 34 3.41 20.60 -3.40
C GLY A 34 4.80 20.68 -4.03
N ILE A 35 4.90 21.29 -5.22
CA ILE A 35 6.17 21.53 -5.91
C ILE A 35 6.13 22.86 -6.64
N ASP A 36 7.26 23.56 -6.69
CA ASP A 36 7.32 24.86 -7.33
C ASP A 36 7.50 24.78 -8.87
N LYS A 37 7.11 25.84 -9.55
CA LYS A 37 7.15 25.95 -10.99
C LYS A 37 8.58 25.82 -11.56
N ARG A 38 9.57 26.34 -10.86
CA ARG A 38 10.99 26.33 -11.33
C ARG A 38 11.51 24.90 -11.39
N THR A 39 11.13 24.07 -10.42
CA THR A 39 11.49 22.64 -10.40
C THR A 39 10.87 21.90 -11.59
N ILE A 40 9.61 22.17 -11.93
CA ILE A 40 8.97 21.57 -13.11
C ILE A 40 9.64 22.04 -14.40
N GLU A 41 9.95 23.34 -14.55
CA GLU A 41 10.67 23.88 -15.71
C GLU A 41 12.07 23.28 -15.86
N LYS A 42 12.76 23.00 -14.75
CA LYS A 42 14.04 22.28 -14.75
C LYS A 42 13.87 20.87 -15.31
N PHE A 43 12.90 20.12 -14.80
CA PHE A 43 12.61 18.76 -15.27
C PHE A 43 12.19 18.75 -16.75
N GLU A 44 11.45 19.75 -17.19
CA GLU A 44 11.07 19.91 -18.61
C GLU A 44 12.27 20.06 -19.53
N LYS A 45 13.25 20.88 -19.14
CA LYS A 45 14.51 21.04 -19.89
C LYS A 45 15.33 19.73 -19.91
N GLU A 46 15.54 19.13 -18.74
CA GLU A 46 16.29 17.87 -18.64
C GLU A 46 15.60 16.73 -19.43
N ALA A 47 14.28 16.66 -19.39
CA ALA A 47 13.52 15.67 -20.14
C ALA A 47 13.59 15.91 -21.66
N ALA A 48 13.56 17.16 -22.10
CA ALA A 48 13.69 17.53 -23.51
C ALA A 48 15.07 17.13 -24.06
N GLU A 49 16.15 17.34 -23.30
CA GLU A 49 17.53 16.94 -23.68
C GLU A 49 17.64 15.42 -23.88
N LEU A 50 16.86 14.61 -23.15
CA LEU A 50 16.81 13.16 -23.28
C LEU A 50 15.72 12.66 -24.26
N GLY A 51 15.06 13.56 -24.99
CA GLY A 51 13.96 13.21 -25.90
C GLY A 51 12.69 12.72 -25.20
N LYS A 52 12.53 13.01 -23.90
CA LYS A 52 11.43 12.55 -23.03
C LYS A 52 10.60 13.69 -22.47
N GLY A 53 10.32 14.73 -23.25
CA GLY A 53 9.61 15.94 -22.79
C GLY A 53 8.26 15.71 -22.13
N SER A 54 7.58 14.58 -22.41
CA SER A 54 6.31 14.21 -21.76
C SER A 54 6.47 13.73 -20.31
N PHE A 55 7.69 13.48 -19.83
CA PHE A 55 7.95 12.91 -18.51
C PHE A 55 8.19 13.94 -17.39
N LYS A 56 8.05 15.24 -17.66
CA LYS A 56 8.35 16.31 -16.69
C LYS A 56 7.64 16.13 -15.34
N TYR A 57 6.39 15.69 -15.33
CA TYR A 57 5.65 15.43 -14.11
C TYR A 57 6.02 14.10 -13.45
N ALA A 58 6.28 13.07 -14.24
CA ALA A 58 6.72 11.78 -13.72
C ALA A 58 8.05 11.92 -12.97
N TRP A 59 8.95 12.77 -13.44
CA TRP A 59 10.25 12.99 -12.81
C TRP A 59 10.20 13.66 -11.44
N VAL A 60 9.07 14.22 -11.05
CA VAL A 60 8.83 14.68 -9.67
C VAL A 60 9.03 13.53 -8.69
N LEU A 61 8.58 12.34 -9.05
CA LEU A 61 8.57 11.14 -8.21
C LEU A 61 9.78 10.23 -8.47
N ASP A 62 10.33 10.26 -9.69
CA ASP A 62 11.45 9.43 -10.09
C ASP A 62 12.76 9.89 -9.42
N LYS A 63 13.11 9.23 -8.33
CA LYS A 63 14.28 9.54 -7.51
C LYS A 63 15.57 8.93 -8.07
N LEU A 64 15.45 7.78 -8.72
CA LEU A 64 16.59 7.02 -9.21
C LEU A 64 16.92 7.40 -10.66
N LYS A 65 18.22 7.50 -10.96
CA LYS A 65 18.67 7.71 -12.33
C LYS A 65 18.14 6.63 -13.29
N ALA A 66 18.13 5.37 -12.82
CA ALA A 66 17.60 4.25 -13.59
C ALA A 66 16.09 4.37 -13.89
N GLU A 67 15.29 5.00 -13.01
CA GLU A 67 13.89 5.28 -13.26
C GLU A 67 13.72 6.28 -14.41
N ARG A 68 14.46 7.38 -14.37
CA ARG A 68 14.44 8.42 -15.41
C ARG A 68 14.90 7.90 -16.77
N GLU A 69 15.96 7.11 -16.78
CA GLU A 69 16.50 6.51 -18.02
C GLU A 69 15.53 5.49 -18.63
N ARG A 70 14.91 4.65 -17.82
CA ARG A 70 13.96 3.62 -18.27
C ARG A 70 12.54 4.15 -18.48
N GLY A 71 12.15 5.22 -17.78
CA GLY A 71 10.79 5.76 -17.78
C GLY A 71 9.80 4.87 -17.03
N ILE A 72 10.26 4.12 -16.04
CA ILE A 72 9.45 3.26 -15.19
C ILE A 72 9.81 3.48 -13.73
N THR A 73 8.81 3.43 -12.85
CA THR A 73 9.01 3.46 -11.39
C THR A 73 9.55 2.11 -10.92
N ILE A 74 10.62 2.13 -10.16
CA ILE A 74 11.29 0.94 -9.60
C ILE A 74 10.98 0.80 -8.12
N ASP A 75 11.08 1.89 -7.38
CA ASP A 75 10.83 1.93 -5.93
C ASP A 75 9.67 2.86 -5.61
N ILE A 76 9.11 2.71 -4.40
CA ILE A 76 8.03 3.57 -3.93
C ILE A 76 8.54 4.99 -3.68
N ALA A 77 7.78 5.97 -4.13
CA ALA A 77 8.00 7.37 -3.83
C ALA A 77 6.88 7.89 -2.93
N LEU A 78 7.26 8.65 -1.92
CA LEU A 78 6.33 9.33 -1.02
C LEU A 78 6.41 10.83 -1.26
N TRP A 79 5.25 11.46 -1.41
CA TRP A 79 5.13 12.90 -1.53
C TRP A 79 3.90 13.40 -0.78
N LYS A 80 3.87 14.65 -0.43
CA LYS A 80 2.71 15.25 0.25
C LYS A 80 2.10 16.39 -0.55
N PHE A 81 0.79 16.52 -0.41
CA PHE A 81 0.06 17.71 -0.82
C PHE A 81 -1.14 17.92 0.10
N GLU A 82 -1.71 19.12 0.06
CA GLU A 82 -2.91 19.44 0.84
C GLU A 82 -4.14 19.53 -0.05
N THR A 83 -5.24 18.99 0.44
CA THR A 83 -6.57 19.22 -0.07
C THR A 83 -7.34 20.13 0.89
N PRO A 84 -8.53 20.62 0.54
CA PRO A 84 -9.37 21.34 1.51
C PRO A 84 -9.60 20.55 2.82
N ARG A 85 -9.65 19.23 2.76
CA ARG A 85 -9.99 18.38 3.90
C ARG A 85 -8.80 17.66 4.53
N TYR A 86 -7.81 17.25 3.73
CA TYR A 86 -6.74 16.35 4.16
C TYR A 86 -5.33 16.90 3.95
N TYR A 87 -4.41 16.43 4.81
CA TYR A 87 -3.01 16.26 4.44
C TYR A 87 -2.84 14.91 3.78
N VAL A 88 -2.52 14.91 2.50
CA VAL A 88 -2.39 13.67 1.72
C VAL A 88 -0.92 13.31 1.57
N THR A 89 -0.57 12.09 1.99
CA THR A 89 0.68 11.45 1.57
C THR A 89 0.35 10.55 0.38
N VAL A 90 0.85 10.89 -0.78
CA VAL A 90 0.70 10.07 -1.97
C VAL A 90 1.86 9.10 -2.08
N ILE A 91 1.53 7.85 -2.37
CA ILE A 91 2.46 6.74 -2.54
C ILE A 91 2.41 6.34 -4.00
N ASP A 92 3.44 6.67 -4.76
CA ASP A 92 3.56 6.18 -6.14
C ASP A 92 4.19 4.80 -6.12
N ALA A 93 3.43 3.81 -6.55
CA ALA A 93 3.85 2.42 -6.54
C ALA A 93 4.23 1.94 -7.95
N PRO A 94 5.27 1.10 -8.07
CA PRO A 94 5.67 0.54 -9.36
C PRO A 94 4.52 -0.22 -10.04
N GLY A 95 4.34 0.03 -11.35
CA GLY A 95 3.35 -0.68 -12.17
C GLY A 95 3.87 -1.94 -12.83
N HIS A 96 5.18 -2.07 -12.97
CA HIS A 96 5.79 -3.19 -13.66
C HIS A 96 5.86 -4.44 -12.77
N ARG A 97 5.49 -5.60 -13.32
CA ARG A 97 5.42 -6.86 -12.56
C ARG A 97 6.73 -7.31 -11.90
N ASP A 98 7.88 -6.88 -12.44
CA ASP A 98 9.18 -7.20 -11.85
C ASP A 98 9.41 -6.51 -10.50
N PHE A 99 8.64 -5.44 -10.21
CA PHE A 99 8.71 -4.66 -8.98
C PHE A 99 7.46 -4.79 -8.10
N ILE A 100 6.68 -5.86 -8.30
CA ILE A 100 5.43 -6.10 -7.55
C ILE A 100 5.64 -6.11 -6.03
N LYS A 101 6.79 -6.52 -5.57
CA LYS A 101 7.17 -6.49 -4.16
C LYS A 101 7.12 -5.07 -3.58
N ASN A 102 7.66 -4.10 -4.31
CA ASN A 102 7.63 -2.70 -3.90
C ASN A 102 6.22 -2.11 -4.00
N MET A 103 5.46 -2.52 -5.02
CA MET A 103 4.04 -2.17 -5.15
C MET A 103 3.23 -2.65 -3.94
N ILE A 104 3.43 -3.88 -3.50
CA ILE A 104 2.76 -4.45 -2.33
C ILE A 104 3.14 -3.69 -1.07
N THR A 105 4.42 -3.37 -0.88
CA THR A 105 4.89 -2.58 0.26
C THR A 105 4.23 -1.20 0.29
N GLY A 106 4.14 -0.51 -0.83
CA GLY A 106 3.47 0.78 -0.93
C GLY A 106 1.96 0.68 -0.63
N THR A 107 1.30 -0.30 -1.22
CA THR A 107 -0.14 -0.51 -1.06
C THR A 107 -0.52 -0.86 0.37
N SER A 108 0.31 -1.62 1.09
CA SER A 108 0.05 -1.98 2.49
C SER A 108 -0.03 -0.78 3.44
N GLN A 109 0.44 0.38 3.02
CA GLN A 109 0.47 1.61 3.80
C GLN A 109 -0.68 2.58 3.48
N ALA A 110 -1.57 2.23 2.57
CA ALA A 110 -2.59 3.14 2.06
C ALA A 110 -3.95 3.01 2.74
N ASP A 111 -4.64 4.15 2.86
CA ASP A 111 -6.04 4.23 3.28
C ASP A 111 -7.00 4.21 2.09
N CYS A 112 -6.54 4.70 0.95
CA CYS A 112 -7.25 4.79 -0.31
C CYS A 112 -6.34 4.43 -1.47
N ALA A 113 -6.87 3.79 -2.50
CA ALA A 113 -6.17 3.55 -3.75
C ALA A 113 -6.81 4.32 -4.90
N ILE A 114 -5.97 4.90 -5.74
CA ILE A 114 -6.38 5.45 -7.04
C ILE A 114 -5.87 4.49 -8.11
N LEU A 115 -6.80 3.81 -8.78
CA LEU A 115 -6.49 2.94 -9.89
C LEU A 115 -6.50 3.77 -11.18
N ILE A 116 -5.34 3.92 -11.79
CA ILE A 116 -5.16 4.62 -13.05
C ILE A 116 -5.31 3.64 -14.20
N ILE A 117 -6.26 3.89 -15.08
CA ILE A 117 -6.55 3.07 -16.25
C ILE A 117 -6.36 3.91 -17.50
N ALA A 118 -5.52 3.45 -18.42
CA ALA A 118 -5.34 4.11 -19.70
C ALA A 118 -6.53 3.82 -20.62
N ALA A 119 -7.12 4.87 -21.21
CA ALA A 119 -8.29 4.76 -22.12
C ALA A 119 -7.93 4.40 -23.56
N GLY A 120 -6.65 4.53 -23.95
CA GLY A 120 -6.20 4.28 -25.31
C GLY A 120 -6.56 2.88 -25.80
N THR A 121 -6.84 2.78 -27.11
CA THR A 121 -7.14 1.49 -27.75
C THR A 121 -5.92 0.57 -27.65
N GLY A 122 -6.14 -0.65 -27.16
CA GLY A 122 -5.08 -1.62 -26.88
C GLY A 122 -4.41 -1.46 -25.51
N GLU A 123 -4.36 -0.25 -24.95
CA GLU A 123 -3.76 -0.01 -23.62
C GLU A 123 -4.67 -0.51 -22.49
N PHE A 124 -5.96 -0.20 -22.57
CA PHE A 124 -6.95 -0.70 -21.60
C PHE A 124 -7.03 -2.23 -21.65
N GLU A 125 -7.15 -2.80 -22.82
CA GLU A 125 -7.26 -4.24 -23.04
C GLU A 125 -6.02 -4.99 -22.53
N ALA A 126 -4.83 -4.43 -22.74
CA ALA A 126 -3.60 -5.00 -22.20
C ALA A 126 -3.60 -4.99 -20.65
N GLY A 127 -4.05 -3.90 -20.04
CA GLY A 127 -4.09 -3.77 -18.58
C GLY A 127 -5.04 -4.73 -17.89
N ILE A 128 -6.19 -5.03 -18.49
CA ILE A 128 -7.21 -5.94 -17.93
C ILE A 128 -7.08 -7.40 -18.40
N SER A 129 -6.16 -7.69 -19.30
CA SER A 129 -5.90 -9.05 -19.76
C SER A 129 -5.49 -9.97 -18.59
N LYS A 130 -5.46 -11.27 -18.82
CA LYS A 130 -5.05 -12.26 -17.83
C LYS A 130 -3.66 -11.97 -17.25
N ASP A 131 -2.76 -11.49 -18.10
CA ASP A 131 -1.37 -11.15 -17.73
C ASP A 131 -1.19 -9.65 -17.40
N GLY A 132 -2.27 -8.88 -17.46
CA GLY A 132 -2.29 -7.45 -17.18
C GLY A 132 -2.29 -7.16 -15.69
N GLN A 133 -1.71 -6.03 -15.31
CA GLN A 133 -1.49 -5.67 -13.91
C GLN A 133 -2.65 -4.90 -13.28
N THR A 134 -3.58 -4.38 -14.06
CA THR A 134 -4.74 -3.63 -13.53
C THR A 134 -5.59 -4.49 -12.60
N ARG A 135 -5.90 -5.73 -13.01
CA ARG A 135 -6.66 -6.68 -12.16
C ARG A 135 -5.87 -7.10 -10.93
N GLU A 136 -4.60 -7.40 -11.10
CA GLU A 136 -3.74 -7.83 -9.99
C GLU A 136 -3.58 -6.73 -8.95
N HIS A 137 -3.35 -5.49 -9.38
CA HIS A 137 -3.23 -4.35 -8.47
C HIS A 137 -4.51 -4.09 -7.70
N ALA A 138 -5.69 -4.18 -8.33
CA ALA A 138 -6.97 -4.05 -7.64
C ALA A 138 -7.17 -5.18 -6.61
N LEU A 139 -6.83 -6.40 -6.97
CA LEU A 139 -6.88 -7.56 -6.08
C LEU A 139 -5.96 -7.39 -4.87
N LEU A 140 -4.72 -6.98 -5.09
CA LEU A 140 -3.74 -6.76 -4.02
C LEU A 140 -4.17 -5.62 -3.11
N ALA A 141 -4.68 -4.51 -3.65
CA ALA A 141 -5.19 -3.41 -2.86
C ALA A 141 -6.33 -3.87 -1.93
N TYR A 142 -7.28 -4.60 -2.46
CA TYR A 142 -8.38 -5.15 -1.66
C TYR A 142 -7.91 -6.11 -0.58
N THR A 143 -7.03 -7.05 -0.94
CA THR A 143 -6.46 -8.06 -0.04
C THR A 143 -5.66 -7.42 1.09
N LEU A 144 -4.88 -6.39 0.79
CA LEU A 144 -4.06 -5.67 1.77
C LEU A 144 -4.89 -4.67 2.61
N GLY A 145 -6.20 -4.66 2.43
CA GLY A 145 -7.14 -3.92 3.28
C GLY A 145 -7.42 -2.49 2.85
N VAL A 146 -7.05 -2.11 1.65
CA VAL A 146 -7.44 -0.82 1.06
C VAL A 146 -8.88 -0.91 0.58
N LYS A 147 -9.82 -0.45 1.40
CA LYS A 147 -11.26 -0.56 1.14
C LYS A 147 -11.80 0.53 0.23
N ASN A 148 -11.17 1.70 0.22
CA ASN A 148 -11.59 2.85 -0.56
C ASN A 148 -10.85 2.85 -1.90
N LEU A 149 -11.60 2.82 -2.99
CA LEU A 149 -11.06 2.82 -4.35
C LEU A 149 -11.65 3.99 -5.14
N ILE A 150 -10.78 4.68 -5.86
CA ILE A 150 -11.13 5.67 -6.88
C ILE A 150 -10.56 5.16 -8.20
N VAL A 151 -11.31 5.22 -9.27
CA VAL A 151 -10.86 4.85 -10.60
C VAL A 151 -10.74 6.10 -11.46
N ALA A 152 -9.53 6.40 -11.90
CA ALA A 152 -9.23 7.48 -12.82
C ALA A 152 -8.96 6.88 -14.21
N ILE A 153 -9.82 7.20 -15.16
CA ILE A 153 -9.69 6.77 -16.57
C ILE A 153 -8.89 7.84 -17.28
N ASN A 154 -7.61 7.55 -17.45
CA ASN A 154 -6.58 8.46 -17.91
C ASN A 154 -6.41 8.42 -19.44
N LYS A 155 -5.72 9.42 -19.97
CA LYS A 155 -5.42 9.57 -21.39
C LYS A 155 -6.70 9.69 -22.26
N MET A 156 -7.75 10.30 -21.70
CA MET A 156 -9.00 10.55 -22.43
C MET A 156 -8.79 11.47 -23.64
N ASP A 157 -7.78 12.32 -23.59
CA ASP A 157 -7.34 13.16 -24.72
C ASP A 157 -6.97 12.32 -25.95
N THR A 158 -6.35 11.16 -25.77
CA THR A 158 -5.99 10.25 -26.87
C THR A 158 -7.19 9.59 -27.54
N THR A 159 -8.30 9.50 -26.84
CA THR A 159 -9.59 8.98 -27.34
C THR A 159 -10.51 10.09 -27.86
N LYS A 160 -10.02 11.32 -27.96
CA LYS A 160 -10.83 12.51 -28.29
C LYS A 160 -12.02 12.69 -27.34
N TRP A 161 -11.83 12.33 -26.07
CA TRP A 161 -12.87 12.42 -25.03
C TRP A 161 -14.17 11.68 -25.38
N SER A 162 -14.04 10.49 -25.95
CA SER A 162 -15.18 9.65 -26.35
C SER A 162 -15.99 9.18 -25.15
N GLU A 163 -17.26 9.58 -25.06
CA GLU A 163 -18.19 9.09 -24.04
C GLU A 163 -18.41 7.58 -24.14
N ALA A 164 -18.55 7.06 -25.36
CA ALA A 164 -18.76 5.63 -25.60
C ALA A 164 -17.59 4.80 -25.05
N ARG A 165 -16.35 5.25 -25.28
CA ARG A 165 -15.13 4.59 -24.75
C ARG A 165 -15.08 4.65 -23.23
N PHE A 166 -15.42 5.78 -22.63
CA PHE A 166 -15.51 5.93 -21.19
C PHE A 166 -16.52 4.98 -20.57
N GLN A 167 -17.72 4.87 -21.12
CA GLN A 167 -18.77 3.96 -20.63
C GLN A 167 -18.37 2.49 -20.80
N GLU A 168 -17.74 2.12 -21.90
CA GLU A 168 -17.20 0.78 -22.12
C GLU A 168 -16.18 0.40 -21.02
N ILE A 169 -15.24 1.28 -20.73
CA ILE A 169 -14.21 1.06 -19.72
C ILE A 169 -14.83 0.98 -18.32
N ILE A 170 -15.80 1.83 -17.99
CA ILE A 170 -16.52 1.75 -16.71
C ILE A 170 -17.19 0.38 -16.55
N LYS A 171 -17.88 -0.10 -17.57
CA LYS A 171 -18.60 -1.38 -17.54
C LYS A 171 -17.63 -2.54 -17.27
N GLU A 172 -16.56 -2.64 -18.02
CA GLU A 172 -15.55 -3.69 -17.86
C GLU A 172 -14.84 -3.59 -16.51
N THR A 173 -14.45 -2.38 -16.09
CA THR A 173 -13.80 -2.13 -14.80
C THR A 173 -14.73 -2.50 -13.65
N SER A 174 -16.00 -2.10 -13.70
CA SER A 174 -16.98 -2.44 -12.67
C SER A 174 -17.15 -3.95 -12.51
N ASN A 175 -17.12 -4.69 -13.61
CA ASN A 175 -17.24 -6.15 -13.58
C ASN A 175 -16.05 -6.80 -12.85
N PHE A 176 -14.82 -6.38 -13.13
CA PHE A 176 -13.69 -7.02 -12.48
C PHE A 176 -13.46 -6.55 -11.04
N ILE A 177 -13.66 -5.28 -10.69
CA ILE A 177 -13.54 -4.82 -9.30
C ILE A 177 -14.61 -5.43 -8.40
N LYS A 178 -15.80 -5.71 -8.93
CA LYS A 178 -16.84 -6.45 -8.22
C LYS A 178 -16.41 -7.88 -7.91
N LYS A 179 -15.77 -8.56 -8.86
CA LYS A 179 -15.21 -9.91 -8.65
C LYS A 179 -14.10 -9.93 -7.61
N VAL A 180 -13.32 -8.85 -7.52
CA VAL A 180 -12.27 -8.67 -6.50
C VAL A 180 -12.88 -8.52 -5.10
N GLY A 181 -14.03 -7.85 -4.99
CA GLY A 181 -14.72 -7.61 -3.72
C GLY A 181 -15.16 -6.17 -3.49
N TYR A 182 -14.75 -5.24 -4.34
CA TYR A 182 -15.22 -3.85 -4.27
C TYR A 182 -16.67 -3.73 -4.74
N ASN A 183 -17.41 -2.81 -4.13
CA ASN A 183 -18.73 -2.43 -4.61
C ASN A 183 -18.59 -1.30 -5.66
N PRO A 184 -18.87 -1.53 -6.94
CA PRO A 184 -18.72 -0.50 -7.97
C PRO A 184 -19.53 0.76 -7.71
N LYS A 185 -20.67 0.65 -7.02
CA LYS A 185 -21.51 1.81 -6.65
C LYS A 185 -20.85 2.73 -5.61
N ALA A 186 -19.90 2.20 -4.85
CA ALA A 186 -19.12 2.96 -3.87
C ALA A 186 -17.85 3.59 -4.47
N VAL A 187 -17.59 3.41 -5.76
CA VAL A 187 -16.38 3.86 -6.46
C VAL A 187 -16.70 5.07 -7.33
N ALA A 188 -15.88 6.13 -7.19
CA ALA A 188 -15.91 7.26 -8.08
C ALA A 188 -15.12 6.96 -9.35
N PHE A 189 -15.71 7.16 -10.52
CA PHE A 189 -15.08 7.04 -11.83
C PHE A 189 -14.89 8.42 -12.44
N VAL A 190 -13.64 8.79 -12.70
CA VAL A 190 -13.29 10.14 -13.18
C VAL A 190 -12.53 10.03 -14.51
N PRO A 191 -13.04 10.62 -15.62
CA PRO A 191 -12.29 10.73 -16.86
C PRO A 191 -11.26 11.86 -16.72
N ILE A 192 -10.00 11.55 -16.92
CA ILE A 192 -8.91 12.53 -16.76
C ILE A 192 -7.95 12.54 -17.95
N SER A 193 -7.19 13.63 -18.05
CA SER A 193 -5.90 13.66 -18.73
C SER A 193 -4.84 14.07 -17.72
N GLY A 194 -4.08 13.11 -17.23
CA GLY A 194 -3.05 13.35 -16.23
C GLY A 194 -1.94 14.28 -16.72
N PHE A 195 -1.67 14.26 -18.03
CA PHE A 195 -0.68 15.16 -18.64
C PHE A 195 -1.19 16.60 -18.73
N HIS A 196 -2.43 16.81 -19.18
CA HIS A 196 -3.04 18.14 -19.34
C HIS A 196 -3.69 18.68 -18.08
N GLY A 197 -4.02 17.83 -17.10
CA GLY A 197 -4.64 18.20 -15.84
C GLY A 197 -6.17 18.28 -15.86
N ASP A 198 -6.82 17.81 -16.92
CA ASP A 198 -8.27 17.80 -17.04
C ASP A 198 -8.95 16.96 -15.96
N ASN A 199 -9.98 17.50 -15.33
CA ASN A 199 -10.77 16.87 -14.26
C ASN A 199 -9.96 16.47 -13.01
N MET A 200 -8.77 17.03 -12.83
CA MET A 200 -7.98 16.78 -11.63
C MET A 200 -8.38 17.70 -10.48
N LEU A 201 -8.27 19.03 -10.66
CA LEU A 201 -8.70 20.03 -9.67
C LEU A 201 -9.96 20.79 -10.10
N ALA A 202 -10.13 21.02 -11.39
CA ALA A 202 -11.27 21.73 -11.96
C ALA A 202 -11.94 20.88 -13.03
N PRO A 203 -13.28 21.01 -13.22
CA PRO A 203 -13.98 20.32 -14.29
C PRO A 203 -13.42 20.67 -15.66
N SER A 204 -13.24 19.68 -16.53
CA SER A 204 -12.81 19.87 -17.91
C SER A 204 -13.94 20.32 -18.80
N THR A 205 -13.65 21.20 -19.76
CA THR A 205 -14.58 21.59 -20.84
C THR A 205 -14.59 20.59 -22.00
N ASN A 206 -13.64 19.65 -22.03
CA ASN A 206 -13.49 18.66 -23.11
C ASN A 206 -14.51 17.51 -23.04
N CYS A 207 -15.17 17.33 -21.90
CA CYS A 207 -16.15 16.27 -21.68
C CYS A 207 -17.50 16.83 -21.15
N PRO A 208 -18.24 17.61 -21.96
CA PRO A 208 -19.53 18.19 -21.53
C PRO A 208 -20.59 17.13 -21.20
N TRP A 209 -20.44 15.93 -21.72
CA TRP A 209 -21.28 14.76 -21.44
C TRP A 209 -21.07 14.19 -20.04
N TYR A 210 -19.93 14.47 -19.38
CA TYR A 210 -19.64 13.99 -18.03
C TYR A 210 -20.33 14.89 -16.99
N LYS A 211 -21.30 14.32 -16.28
CA LYS A 211 -22.09 15.03 -15.25
C LYS A 211 -21.46 14.98 -13.85
N GLY A 212 -20.34 14.35 -13.72
CA GLY A 212 -19.66 14.08 -12.46
C GLY A 212 -19.76 12.63 -12.06
N TRP A 213 -19.05 12.30 -10.97
CA TRP A 213 -19.13 10.98 -10.34
C TRP A 213 -20.16 11.00 -9.21
N GLU A 214 -20.74 9.84 -8.94
CA GLU A 214 -21.63 9.59 -7.83
C GLU A 214 -21.23 8.28 -7.17
N ARG A 215 -21.17 8.25 -5.84
CA ARG A 215 -20.85 7.04 -5.11
C ARG A 215 -21.74 6.87 -3.89
N GLU A 216 -22.05 5.62 -3.54
CA GLU A 216 -22.82 5.25 -2.37
C GLU A 216 -21.92 5.07 -1.16
N ILE A 217 -22.30 5.66 -0.04
CA ILE A 217 -21.70 5.47 1.28
C ILE A 217 -22.79 5.02 2.27
N LYS A 218 -22.39 4.58 3.46
CA LYS A 218 -23.35 4.11 4.48
C LYS A 218 -24.40 5.16 4.87
N SER A 219 -24.05 6.44 4.83
CA SER A 219 -24.93 7.57 5.18
C SER A 219 -25.71 8.15 3.99
N GLY A 220 -25.58 7.60 2.77
CA GLY A 220 -26.26 8.12 1.60
C GLY A 220 -25.41 8.11 0.34
N LYS A 221 -25.57 9.15 -0.49
CA LYS A 221 -24.81 9.31 -1.73
C LYS A 221 -23.94 10.57 -1.67
N LEU A 222 -22.73 10.47 -2.21
CA LEU A 222 -21.82 11.59 -2.44
C LEU A 222 -21.63 11.79 -3.94
N SER A 223 -21.44 13.02 -4.35
CA SER A 223 -21.18 13.38 -5.74
C SER A 223 -20.10 14.45 -5.86
N GLY A 224 -19.46 14.51 -7.00
CA GLY A 224 -18.47 15.49 -7.34
C GLY A 224 -18.08 15.39 -8.81
N LYS A 225 -17.12 16.20 -9.26
CA LYS A 225 -16.71 16.25 -10.67
C LYS A 225 -15.25 15.92 -10.90
N THR A 226 -14.39 16.20 -9.92
CA THR A 226 -12.94 16.11 -10.09
C THR A 226 -12.33 14.98 -9.27
N LEU A 227 -11.09 14.61 -9.62
CA LEU A 227 -10.30 13.63 -8.86
C LEU A 227 -10.04 14.11 -7.43
N LEU A 228 -9.72 15.40 -7.26
CA LEU A 228 -9.49 15.98 -5.94
C LEU A 228 -10.73 15.89 -5.04
N GLU A 229 -11.92 16.18 -5.59
CA GLU A 229 -13.18 16.03 -4.88
C GLU A 229 -13.45 14.56 -4.50
N ALA A 230 -13.06 13.62 -5.36
CA ALA A 230 -13.17 12.20 -5.05
C ALA A 230 -12.26 11.79 -3.89
N ILE A 231 -11.05 12.32 -3.81
CA ILE A 231 -10.12 12.11 -2.67
C ILE A 231 -10.74 12.70 -1.40
N ASP A 232 -11.27 13.91 -1.45
CA ASP A 232 -11.91 14.57 -0.30
C ASP A 232 -13.21 13.90 0.13
N SER A 233 -13.83 13.11 -0.72
CA SER A 233 -15.04 12.33 -0.40
C SER A 233 -14.77 11.08 0.45
N ILE A 234 -13.50 10.68 0.61
CA ILE A 234 -13.13 9.52 1.41
C ILE A 234 -13.38 9.81 2.89
N GLU A 235 -13.98 8.87 3.59
CA GLU A 235 -14.17 9.00 5.04
C GLU A 235 -12.81 8.90 5.76
N PRO A 236 -12.60 9.70 6.84
CA PRO A 236 -11.37 9.60 7.62
C PRO A 236 -11.14 8.17 8.09
N PRO A 237 -9.90 7.64 7.96
CA PRO A 237 -9.61 6.30 8.42
C PRO A 237 -9.76 6.20 9.94
N LYS A 238 -10.23 5.06 10.43
CA LYS A 238 -10.24 4.77 11.86
C LYS A 238 -8.80 4.67 12.36
N ARG A 239 -8.52 5.36 13.47
CA ARG A 239 -7.19 5.42 14.05
C ARG A 239 -7.18 4.70 15.40
N PRO A 240 -6.74 3.42 15.48
CA PRO A 240 -6.76 2.61 16.69
C PRO A 240 -5.63 3.01 17.65
N VAL A 241 -5.74 4.17 18.30
CA VAL A 241 -4.74 4.71 19.24
C VAL A 241 -4.67 3.93 20.55
N ASP A 242 -5.74 3.26 20.94
CA ASP A 242 -5.86 2.53 22.21
C ASP A 242 -5.20 1.13 22.17
N LYS A 243 -4.90 0.64 20.98
CA LYS A 243 -4.19 -0.63 20.82
C LYS A 243 -2.69 -0.46 21.05
N PRO A 244 -1.98 -1.53 21.43
CA PRO A 244 -0.52 -1.51 21.47
C PRO A 244 0.11 -1.08 20.14
N LEU A 245 1.24 -0.41 20.21
CA LEU A 245 1.96 0.06 19.02
C LEU A 245 2.34 -1.10 18.10
N ARG A 246 2.01 -0.97 16.82
CA ARG A 246 2.50 -1.80 15.72
C ARG A 246 2.89 -0.90 14.56
N LEU A 247 4.17 -0.89 14.24
CA LEU A 247 4.76 -0.06 13.19
C LEU A 247 5.67 -0.92 12.31
N PRO A 248 5.14 -1.47 11.20
CA PRO A 248 5.96 -2.19 10.23
C PRO A 248 6.97 -1.27 9.56
N LEU A 249 8.23 -1.71 9.49
CA LEU A 249 9.29 -0.94 8.87
C LEU A 249 9.28 -1.10 7.36
N GLN A 250 9.16 0.03 6.68
CA GLN A 250 9.30 0.12 5.23
C GLN A 250 10.77 0.16 4.81
N ASP A 251 11.59 0.87 5.57
CA ASP A 251 13.02 1.01 5.32
C ASP A 251 13.77 1.43 6.58
N VAL A 252 15.10 1.38 6.53
CA VAL A 252 15.99 1.82 7.61
C VAL A 252 17.13 2.60 7.00
N TYR A 253 17.27 3.86 7.39
CA TYR A 253 18.29 4.76 6.88
C TYR A 253 19.37 5.04 7.91
N LYS A 254 20.59 5.23 7.44
CA LYS A 254 21.68 5.81 8.20
C LYS A 254 21.85 7.26 7.75
N ILE A 255 21.57 8.20 8.63
CA ILE A 255 21.68 9.63 8.34
C ILE A 255 22.87 10.19 9.09
N GLY A 256 23.81 10.80 8.37
CA GLY A 256 25.01 11.40 8.96
C GLY A 256 24.65 12.45 10.01
N GLY A 257 25.30 12.40 11.17
CA GLY A 257 25.03 13.28 12.31
C GLY A 257 23.78 12.95 13.12
N ILE A 258 22.85 12.15 12.60
CA ILE A 258 21.58 11.77 13.26
C ILE A 258 21.63 10.34 13.78
N GLY A 259 22.04 9.39 12.94
CA GLY A 259 22.11 7.97 13.28
C GLY A 259 21.17 7.10 12.47
N THR A 260 20.66 6.05 13.09
CA THR A 260 19.74 5.09 12.46
C THR A 260 18.31 5.59 12.57
N VAL A 261 17.64 5.68 11.43
CA VAL A 261 16.26 6.17 11.29
C VAL A 261 15.43 5.13 10.55
N PRO A 262 14.69 4.26 11.27
CA PRO A 262 13.65 3.42 10.68
C PRO A 262 12.48 4.28 10.23
N VAL A 263 11.83 3.85 9.15
CA VAL A 263 10.68 4.54 8.54
C VAL A 263 9.56 3.54 8.33
N GLY A 264 8.34 3.94 8.63
CA GLY A 264 7.15 3.13 8.35
C GLY A 264 5.86 3.83 8.71
N ARG A 265 4.75 3.16 8.41
CA ARG A 265 3.42 3.61 8.81
C ARG A 265 3.05 3.01 10.16
N ILE A 266 2.54 3.85 11.05
CA ILE A 266 1.95 3.39 12.30
C ILE A 266 0.59 2.75 11.99
N GLU A 267 0.44 1.47 12.30
CA GLU A 267 -0.81 0.73 12.08
C GLU A 267 -1.73 0.84 13.29
N THR A 268 -1.19 0.66 14.49
CA THR A 268 -1.91 0.78 15.76
C THR A 268 -1.03 1.45 16.81
N GLY A 269 -1.69 2.03 17.82
CA GLY A 269 -1.00 2.64 18.95
C GLY A 269 -0.35 3.98 18.64
N VAL A 270 0.47 4.44 19.55
CA VAL A 270 1.13 5.76 19.49
C VAL A 270 2.62 5.60 19.72
N ILE A 271 3.44 6.32 18.96
CA ILE A 271 4.88 6.41 19.17
C ILE A 271 5.24 7.82 19.66
N LYS A 272 6.06 7.90 20.69
CA LYS A 272 6.53 9.16 21.28
C LYS A 272 8.04 9.16 21.45
N PRO A 273 8.70 10.34 21.38
CA PRO A 273 10.08 10.48 21.82
C PRO A 273 10.24 10.02 23.28
N GLY A 274 11.32 9.33 23.58
CA GLY A 274 11.60 8.77 24.90
C GLY A 274 10.99 7.40 25.16
N MET A 275 10.09 6.94 24.33
CA MET A 275 9.50 5.60 24.41
C MET A 275 10.51 4.50 24.13
N VAL A 276 10.41 3.38 24.85
CA VAL A 276 11.21 2.20 24.60
C VAL A 276 10.43 1.25 23.69
N VAL A 277 11.01 0.95 22.53
CA VAL A 277 10.40 0.07 21.52
C VAL A 277 11.20 -1.21 21.34
N THR A 278 10.51 -2.28 20.99
CA THR A 278 11.08 -3.56 20.61
C THR A 278 10.80 -3.83 19.13
N PHE A 279 11.82 -4.24 18.40
CA PHE A 279 11.72 -4.67 17.01
C PHE A 279 11.64 -6.19 16.94
N ALA A 280 10.64 -6.71 16.25
CA ALA A 280 10.51 -8.13 15.97
C ALA A 280 10.59 -8.38 14.46
N PRO A 281 11.16 -9.49 14.00
CA PRO A 281 11.71 -10.62 14.76
C PRO A 281 13.15 -10.43 15.23
N SER A 282 13.78 -9.30 14.95
CA SER A 282 15.19 -9.05 15.30
C SER A 282 15.49 -9.02 16.80
N ASN A 283 14.46 -8.85 17.62
CA ASN A 283 14.54 -8.79 19.08
C ASN A 283 15.54 -7.73 19.61
N VAL A 284 15.44 -6.54 19.07
CA VAL A 284 16.21 -5.36 19.48
C VAL A 284 15.31 -4.41 20.23
N THR A 285 15.71 -4.01 21.44
CA THR A 285 14.98 -3.05 22.28
C THR A 285 15.82 -1.79 22.47
N THR A 286 15.23 -0.65 22.15
CA THR A 286 15.92 0.64 22.21
C THR A 286 14.96 1.79 22.52
N GLU A 287 15.53 2.95 22.83
CA GLU A 287 14.78 4.18 23.08
C GLU A 287 14.67 5.02 21.80
N VAL A 288 13.48 5.56 21.57
CA VAL A 288 13.18 6.51 20.50
C VAL A 288 13.69 7.90 20.90
N LYS A 289 14.56 8.49 20.08
CA LYS A 289 15.06 9.86 20.30
C LYS A 289 14.10 10.92 19.82
N SER A 290 13.60 10.75 18.60
CA SER A 290 12.73 11.70 17.94
C SER A 290 11.77 10.98 17.01
N VAL A 291 10.64 11.61 16.72
CA VAL A 291 9.66 11.17 15.73
C VAL A 291 9.45 12.30 14.76
N GLU A 292 9.56 12.03 13.47
CA GLU A 292 9.46 13.03 12.42
C GLU A 292 8.54 12.56 11.31
N MET A 293 7.85 13.52 10.70
CA MET A 293 7.04 13.32 9.51
C MET A 293 7.22 14.53 8.60
N HIS A 294 7.57 14.27 7.33
CA HIS A 294 7.79 15.32 6.34
C HIS A 294 8.75 16.44 6.82
N HIS A 295 9.86 16.07 7.47
CA HIS A 295 10.87 16.98 8.03
C HIS A 295 10.40 17.83 9.24
N GLU A 296 9.23 17.54 9.79
CA GLU A 296 8.73 18.16 11.00
C GLU A 296 8.84 17.21 12.19
N GLN A 297 9.33 17.71 13.31
CA GLN A 297 9.36 16.94 14.55
C GLN A 297 7.97 16.85 15.14
N LEU A 298 7.59 15.64 15.54
CA LEU A 298 6.31 15.37 16.18
C LEU A 298 6.50 15.10 17.68
N THR A 299 5.55 15.57 18.48
CA THR A 299 5.43 15.18 19.89
C THR A 299 4.93 13.76 20.07
N GLU A 300 4.15 13.28 19.08
CA GLU A 300 3.68 11.91 18.98
C GLU A 300 3.29 11.57 17.53
N GLY A 301 3.47 10.31 17.15
CA GLY A 301 2.97 9.74 15.92
C GLY A 301 1.70 8.92 16.18
N LEU A 302 0.69 9.07 15.33
CA LEU A 302 -0.61 8.42 15.44
C LEU A 302 -0.82 7.38 14.33
N PRO A 303 -1.72 6.41 14.52
CA PRO A 303 -2.05 5.45 13.47
C PRO A 303 -2.40 6.15 12.15
N GLY A 304 -1.84 5.64 11.05
CA GLY A 304 -1.96 6.22 9.72
C GLY A 304 -0.81 7.16 9.35
N ASP A 305 -0.04 7.67 10.32
CA ASP A 305 1.11 8.52 10.03
C ASP A 305 2.28 7.70 9.48
N ASN A 306 2.87 8.18 8.39
CA ASN A 306 4.16 7.68 7.91
C ASN A 306 5.27 8.47 8.60
N VAL A 307 5.98 7.81 9.48
CA VAL A 307 6.99 8.46 10.31
C VAL A 307 8.37 7.87 10.12
N GLY A 308 9.39 8.74 10.26
CA GLY A 308 10.75 8.35 10.55
C GLY A 308 11.01 8.58 12.03
N PHE A 309 11.67 7.64 12.70
CA PHE A 309 12.01 7.80 14.12
C PHE A 309 13.46 7.40 14.38
N ASN A 310 14.19 8.33 15.01
CA ASN A 310 15.57 8.09 15.34
C ASN A 310 15.66 7.18 16.58
N VAL A 311 16.50 6.14 16.52
CA VAL A 311 16.71 5.20 17.61
C VAL A 311 18.15 5.23 18.10
N LYS A 312 18.33 5.03 19.42
CA LYS A 312 19.63 5.09 20.06
C LYS A 312 20.36 3.76 19.96
N ASN A 313 21.67 3.82 19.65
CA ASN A 313 22.59 2.68 19.74
C ASN A 313 22.19 1.43 18.95
N VAL A 314 21.53 1.62 17.81
CA VAL A 314 21.14 0.56 16.88
C VAL A 314 21.79 0.82 15.53
N SER A 315 22.42 -0.20 14.96
CA SER A 315 22.98 -0.16 13.62
C SER A 315 21.91 -0.48 12.58
N VAL A 316 22.02 0.08 11.37
CA VAL A 316 21.18 -0.27 10.22
C VAL A 316 21.24 -1.75 9.82
N LYS A 317 22.22 -2.49 10.31
CA LYS A 317 22.35 -3.94 10.06
C LYS A 317 21.51 -4.79 11.04
N GLU A 318 21.07 -4.22 12.15
CA GLU A 318 20.36 -4.94 13.21
C GLU A 318 18.85 -4.97 13.02
N ILE A 319 18.31 -4.01 12.28
CA ILE A 319 16.89 -3.91 11.93
C ILE A 319 16.75 -3.68 10.42
N ARG A 320 15.62 -4.09 9.85
CA ARG A 320 15.42 -4.02 8.39
C ARG A 320 13.95 -3.93 8.01
N ARG A 321 13.69 -3.67 6.73
CA ARG A 321 12.36 -3.78 6.13
C ARG A 321 11.72 -5.11 6.51
N GLY A 322 10.44 -5.09 6.87
CA GLY A 322 9.68 -6.25 7.31
C GLY A 322 9.69 -6.48 8.81
N ASN A 323 10.59 -5.86 9.56
CA ASN A 323 10.51 -5.84 11.02
C ASN A 323 9.30 -5.00 11.46
N VAL A 324 8.81 -5.28 12.66
CA VAL A 324 7.72 -4.53 13.30
C VAL A 324 8.20 -3.94 14.59
N ALA A 325 8.04 -2.63 14.77
CA ALA A 325 8.29 -1.95 16.04
C ALA A 325 7.03 -1.93 16.89
N GLY A 326 7.18 -2.14 18.19
CA GLY A 326 6.09 -2.06 19.16
C GLY A 326 6.57 -1.57 20.51
N ASP A 327 5.64 -1.22 21.40
CA ASP A 327 5.94 -0.82 22.77
C ASP A 327 6.52 -2.00 23.56
N SER A 328 7.71 -1.84 24.11
CA SER A 328 8.36 -2.88 24.90
C SER A 328 7.61 -3.22 26.20
N LYS A 329 6.75 -2.33 26.67
CA LYS A 329 5.98 -2.46 27.92
C LYS A 329 4.53 -2.87 27.74
N ASN A 330 4.04 -2.87 26.50
CA ASN A 330 2.64 -3.14 26.20
C ASN A 330 2.52 -4.02 24.97
N ASP A 331 2.34 -5.31 25.18
CA ASP A 331 2.23 -6.35 24.14
C ASP A 331 3.35 -6.23 23.07
N PRO A 332 4.62 -6.38 23.45
CA PRO A 332 5.71 -6.23 22.50
C PRO A 332 5.59 -7.24 21.35
N PRO A 333 5.94 -6.87 20.12
CA PRO A 333 5.89 -7.76 18.98
C PRO A 333 6.89 -8.90 19.13
N LEU A 334 6.52 -10.08 18.66
CA LEU A 334 7.35 -11.28 18.64
C LEU A 334 7.38 -11.90 17.25
N GLY A 335 8.46 -12.59 16.92
CA GLY A 335 8.51 -13.41 15.72
C GLY A 335 7.51 -14.56 15.79
N ALA A 336 7.08 -15.06 14.65
CA ALA A 336 6.20 -16.21 14.53
C ALA A 336 7.00 -17.48 14.26
N ALA A 337 6.81 -18.52 15.08
CA ALA A 337 7.32 -19.86 14.80
C ALA A 337 6.49 -20.52 13.69
N SER A 338 5.18 -20.37 13.76
CA SER A 338 4.22 -20.80 12.77
C SER A 338 2.93 -19.98 12.88
N PHE A 339 2.06 -20.10 11.91
CA PHE A 339 0.73 -19.51 11.99
C PHE A 339 -0.29 -20.32 11.19
N THR A 340 -1.53 -20.24 11.60
CA THR A 340 -2.66 -20.88 10.93
C THR A 340 -3.47 -19.82 10.21
N ALA A 341 -3.71 -20.04 8.93
CA ALA A 341 -4.42 -19.08 8.08
C ALA A 341 -5.51 -19.73 7.25
N GLN A 342 -6.55 -18.98 6.96
CA GLN A 342 -7.52 -19.33 5.92
C GLN A 342 -7.02 -18.73 4.61
N VAL A 343 -6.80 -19.59 3.62
CA VAL A 343 -6.24 -19.25 2.31
C VAL A 343 -7.28 -19.52 1.23
N ILE A 344 -7.38 -18.61 0.26
CA ILE A 344 -8.16 -18.80 -0.96
C ILE A 344 -7.20 -18.83 -2.13
N VAL A 345 -7.17 -19.93 -2.87
CA VAL A 345 -6.37 -20.07 -4.07
C VAL A 345 -7.10 -19.42 -5.25
N LEU A 346 -6.45 -18.45 -5.88
CA LEU A 346 -7.08 -17.62 -6.91
C LEU A 346 -6.67 -18.02 -8.33
N ASN A 347 -5.38 -18.16 -8.57
CA ASN A 347 -4.83 -18.27 -9.91
C ASN A 347 -3.53 -19.10 -9.94
N HIS A 348 -3.58 -20.28 -9.34
CA HIS A 348 -2.48 -21.22 -9.41
C HIS A 348 -2.71 -22.20 -10.58
N PRO A 349 -1.72 -22.43 -11.48
CA PRO A 349 -1.90 -23.30 -12.66
C PRO A 349 -1.98 -24.78 -12.33
N GLY A 350 -1.55 -25.19 -11.15
CA GLY A 350 -1.54 -26.57 -10.70
C GLY A 350 -2.22 -26.79 -9.36
N GLN A 351 -1.78 -27.82 -8.68
CA GLN A 351 -2.25 -28.19 -7.34
C GLN A 351 -1.27 -27.71 -6.28
N VAL A 352 -1.80 -27.25 -5.16
CA VAL A 352 -1.04 -26.82 -3.98
C VAL A 352 -1.17 -27.91 -2.91
N GLY A 353 -0.05 -28.50 -2.55
CA GLY A 353 0.02 -29.52 -1.51
C GLY A 353 0.93 -29.12 -0.35
N ALA A 354 1.00 -29.96 0.67
CA ALA A 354 1.94 -29.79 1.77
C ALA A 354 3.39 -29.74 1.24
N GLY A 355 4.20 -28.82 1.77
CA GLY A 355 5.56 -28.58 1.29
C GLY A 355 5.70 -27.45 0.29
N TYR A 356 4.63 -26.93 -0.28
CA TYR A 356 4.64 -25.75 -1.13
C TYR A 356 5.18 -24.55 -0.34
N ALA A 357 6.15 -23.83 -0.88
CA ALA A 357 6.87 -22.77 -0.16
C ALA A 357 7.00 -21.47 -0.99
N PRO A 358 5.87 -20.82 -1.30
CA PRO A 358 5.86 -19.56 -2.05
C PRO A 358 6.26 -18.38 -1.18
N VAL A 359 6.44 -17.22 -1.79
CA VAL A 359 6.64 -15.96 -1.07
C VAL A 359 5.30 -15.44 -0.54
N LEU A 360 5.25 -15.12 0.76
CA LEU A 360 4.17 -14.36 1.37
C LEU A 360 4.54 -12.91 1.50
N ASP A 361 3.60 -12.06 1.10
CA ASP A 361 3.67 -10.62 1.28
C ASP A 361 2.65 -10.22 2.36
N CYS A 362 3.14 -9.93 3.55
CA CYS A 362 2.35 -9.48 4.69
C CYS A 362 2.93 -8.18 5.22
N HIS A 363 2.11 -7.13 5.36
CA HIS A 363 2.57 -5.77 5.64
C HIS A 363 3.81 -5.41 4.78
N THR A 364 4.96 -5.12 5.39
CA THR A 364 6.21 -4.79 4.69
C THR A 364 7.17 -5.99 4.55
N ALA A 365 6.77 -7.17 5.03
CA ALA A 365 7.57 -8.40 4.97
C ALA A 365 7.26 -9.20 3.69
N HIS A 366 8.31 -9.75 3.08
CA HIS A 366 8.26 -10.60 1.88
C HIS A 366 9.13 -11.82 2.12
N ILE A 367 8.52 -12.89 2.64
CA ILE A 367 9.24 -14.08 3.13
C ILE A 367 8.58 -15.34 2.60
N ALA A 368 9.39 -16.26 2.10
CA ALA A 368 8.90 -17.58 1.71
C ALA A 368 8.37 -18.31 2.95
N CYS A 369 7.17 -18.82 2.85
CA CYS A 369 6.52 -19.61 3.90
C CYS A 369 6.07 -20.95 3.35
N LYS A 370 6.37 -21.99 4.10
CA LYS A 370 5.99 -23.36 3.73
C LYS A 370 4.54 -23.64 4.16
N PHE A 371 3.75 -24.18 3.26
CA PHE A 371 2.48 -24.82 3.59
C PHE A 371 2.79 -26.13 4.28
N ALA A 372 2.99 -26.10 5.59
CA ALA A 372 3.43 -27.27 6.34
C ALA A 372 2.34 -28.34 6.38
N GLU A 373 1.09 -27.92 6.54
CA GLU A 373 -0.06 -28.80 6.66
C GLU A 373 -1.30 -28.10 6.12
N ILE A 374 -2.05 -28.78 5.25
CA ILE A 374 -3.39 -28.34 4.84
C ILE A 374 -4.37 -29.08 5.75
N GLN A 375 -4.94 -28.36 6.71
CA GLN A 375 -5.75 -28.96 7.77
C GLN A 375 -7.15 -29.30 7.30
N GLU A 376 -7.81 -28.36 6.61
CA GLU A 376 -9.19 -28.50 6.16
C GLU A 376 -9.43 -27.75 4.87
N LYS A 377 -10.24 -28.32 3.99
CA LYS A 377 -10.85 -27.62 2.87
C LYS A 377 -12.21 -27.06 3.33
N ILE A 378 -12.49 -25.80 3.00
CA ILE A 378 -13.64 -25.07 3.49
C ILE A 378 -14.56 -24.68 2.33
N ASP A 379 -15.89 -24.83 2.54
CA ASP A 379 -16.89 -24.26 1.66
C ASP A 379 -16.94 -22.74 1.83
N ARG A 380 -16.73 -22.00 0.75
CA ARG A 380 -16.71 -20.53 0.76
C ARG A 380 -18.04 -19.87 1.12
N ARG A 381 -19.16 -20.58 0.92
CA ARG A 381 -20.51 -20.06 1.19
C ARG A 381 -20.88 -20.24 2.65
N THR A 382 -20.62 -21.43 3.21
CA THR A 382 -21.06 -21.79 4.54
C THR A 382 -19.98 -21.62 5.61
N GLY A 383 -18.71 -21.50 5.21
CA GLY A 383 -17.57 -21.49 6.14
C GLY A 383 -17.30 -22.82 6.84
N LYS A 384 -18.01 -23.89 6.47
CA LYS A 384 -17.88 -25.21 7.08
C LYS A 384 -16.81 -26.05 6.39
N ALA A 385 -16.15 -26.91 7.17
CA ALA A 385 -15.21 -27.88 6.65
C ALA A 385 -15.92 -28.90 5.71
N VAL A 386 -15.37 -29.10 4.53
CA VAL A 386 -15.87 -30.03 3.52
C VAL A 386 -15.03 -31.31 3.49
N GLU A 387 -13.73 -31.17 3.71
CA GLU A 387 -12.76 -32.25 3.68
C GLU A 387 -11.68 -32.03 4.73
N SER A 388 -11.39 -33.07 5.52
CA SER A 388 -10.30 -33.06 6.50
C SER A 388 -9.01 -33.51 5.87
N ALA A 389 -7.90 -32.80 6.14
CA ALA A 389 -6.57 -33.10 5.68
C ALA A 389 -6.48 -33.45 4.16
N PRO A 390 -6.95 -32.54 3.26
CA PRO A 390 -6.86 -32.80 1.83
C PRO A 390 -5.40 -32.92 1.39
N LYS A 391 -5.14 -33.77 0.42
CA LYS A 391 -3.79 -33.92 -0.12
C LYS A 391 -3.32 -32.69 -0.90
N PHE A 392 -4.24 -32.00 -1.55
CA PHE A 392 -3.99 -30.80 -2.32
C PHE A 392 -5.25 -29.93 -2.44
N ILE A 393 -5.04 -28.68 -2.74
CA ILE A 393 -6.06 -27.68 -3.10
C ILE A 393 -5.68 -27.06 -4.46
N LYS A 394 -6.66 -26.50 -5.13
CA LYS A 394 -6.52 -25.89 -6.46
C LYS A 394 -7.22 -24.55 -6.54
N SER A 395 -7.05 -23.85 -7.65
CA SER A 395 -7.74 -22.56 -7.89
C SER A 395 -9.23 -22.64 -7.62
N GLY A 396 -9.74 -21.69 -6.85
CA GLY A 396 -11.12 -21.62 -6.38
C GLY A 396 -11.35 -22.23 -5.00
N ASP A 397 -10.44 -23.05 -4.50
CA ASP A 397 -10.55 -23.68 -3.19
C ASP A 397 -10.19 -22.71 -2.05
N SER A 398 -10.86 -22.87 -0.92
CA SER A 398 -10.52 -22.25 0.35
C SER A 398 -10.12 -23.33 1.36
N ALA A 399 -9.08 -23.07 2.13
CA ALA A 399 -8.56 -24.05 3.09
C ALA A 399 -7.98 -23.38 4.34
N ILE A 400 -7.96 -24.11 5.44
CA ILE A 400 -7.17 -23.78 6.63
C ILE A 400 -5.82 -24.44 6.50
N VAL A 401 -4.75 -23.65 6.58
CA VAL A 401 -3.38 -24.08 6.36
C VAL A 401 -2.49 -23.66 7.52
N LYS A 402 -1.65 -24.59 7.98
CA LYS A 402 -0.54 -24.26 8.89
C LYS A 402 0.66 -23.86 8.04
N MET A 403 1.21 -22.68 8.33
CA MET A 403 2.32 -22.08 7.59
C MET A 403 3.53 -21.88 8.48
N VAL A 404 4.72 -22.17 7.94
CA VAL A 404 5.99 -22.01 8.63
C VAL A 404 6.88 -21.07 7.83
N PRO A 405 7.26 -19.90 8.38
CA PRO A 405 8.19 -19.00 7.71
C PRO A 405 9.59 -19.62 7.53
N SER A 406 10.20 -19.42 6.38
CA SER A 406 11.58 -19.88 6.10
C SER A 406 12.64 -19.01 6.77
N LYS A 407 12.29 -17.81 7.16
CA LYS A 407 13.11 -16.84 7.88
C LYS A 407 12.29 -16.22 9.00
N PRO A 408 12.94 -15.65 10.05
CA PRO A 408 12.22 -14.95 11.09
C PRO A 408 11.27 -13.89 10.51
N MET A 409 10.03 -13.90 10.97
CA MET A 409 8.93 -13.06 10.49
C MET A 409 8.00 -12.70 11.64
N CYS A 410 7.52 -11.46 11.67
CA CYS A 410 6.52 -11.01 12.63
C CYS A 410 5.18 -10.84 11.93
N VAL A 411 4.19 -11.60 12.35
CA VAL A 411 2.81 -11.48 11.92
C VAL A 411 1.87 -11.56 13.12
N GLU A 412 0.64 -11.10 12.94
CA GLU A 412 -0.40 -11.11 13.99
C GLU A 412 -1.67 -11.75 13.47
N ALA A 413 -2.53 -12.21 14.39
CA ALA A 413 -3.86 -12.65 14.03
C ALA A 413 -4.68 -11.47 13.51
N PHE A 414 -5.47 -11.70 12.48
CA PHE A 414 -6.32 -10.67 11.87
C PHE A 414 -7.27 -10.00 12.86
N THR A 415 -7.81 -10.76 13.81
CA THR A 415 -8.73 -10.24 14.83
C THR A 415 -8.05 -9.25 15.79
N ASP A 416 -6.75 -9.42 16.03
CA ASP A 416 -5.99 -8.57 16.96
C ASP A 416 -5.41 -7.34 16.26
N TYR A 417 -4.72 -7.55 15.14
CA TYR A 417 -4.08 -6.50 14.36
C TYR A 417 -4.34 -6.74 12.86
N PRO A 418 -5.50 -6.32 12.33
CA PRO A 418 -5.89 -6.59 10.95
C PRO A 418 -4.82 -6.29 9.89
N PRO A 419 -4.08 -5.17 9.94
CA PRO A 419 -3.05 -4.87 8.95
C PRO A 419 -1.87 -5.87 8.93
N LEU A 420 -1.62 -6.56 10.04
CA LEU A 420 -0.54 -7.55 10.18
C LEU A 420 -1.06 -8.98 10.03
N GLY A 421 -2.34 -9.16 9.81
CA GLY A 421 -3.02 -10.46 9.72
C GLY A 421 -3.56 -10.81 8.33
N ARG A 422 -3.24 -10.05 7.31
CA ARG A 422 -3.59 -10.33 5.91
C ARG A 422 -2.34 -10.49 5.07
N PHE A 423 -2.39 -11.38 4.10
CA PHE A 423 -1.25 -11.59 3.22
C PHE A 423 -1.67 -12.00 1.81
N ALA A 424 -0.79 -11.74 0.87
CA ALA A 424 -0.84 -12.26 -0.49
C ALA A 424 0.21 -13.36 -0.66
N VAL A 425 -0.13 -14.40 -1.37
CA VAL A 425 0.79 -15.49 -1.77
C VAL A 425 1.22 -15.24 -3.20
N ARG A 426 2.51 -15.10 -3.40
CA ARG A 426 3.09 -14.76 -4.70
C ARG A 426 3.99 -15.88 -5.21
N ASP A 427 3.73 -16.28 -6.45
CA ASP A 427 4.53 -17.25 -7.18
C ASP A 427 4.45 -16.94 -8.68
N MET A 428 5.46 -17.34 -9.43
CA MET A 428 5.50 -17.12 -10.90
C MET A 428 5.21 -15.67 -11.32
N ARG A 429 5.66 -14.70 -10.52
CA ARG A 429 5.47 -13.25 -10.71
C ARG A 429 4.00 -12.79 -10.73
N GLN A 430 3.13 -13.54 -10.08
CA GLN A 430 1.70 -13.20 -9.93
C GLN A 430 1.20 -13.58 -8.54
N THR A 431 0.07 -13.02 -8.16
CA THR A 431 -0.63 -13.39 -6.92
C THR A 431 -1.45 -14.65 -7.17
N VAL A 432 -1.09 -15.75 -6.52
CA VAL A 432 -1.74 -17.06 -6.68
C VAL A 432 -2.75 -17.37 -5.59
N ALA A 433 -2.65 -16.74 -4.44
CA ALA A 433 -3.59 -16.89 -3.33
C ALA A 433 -3.58 -15.67 -2.42
N VAL A 434 -4.60 -15.57 -1.58
CA VAL A 434 -4.71 -14.58 -0.52
C VAL A 434 -5.13 -15.27 0.77
N GLY A 435 -4.74 -14.70 1.91
CA GLY A 435 -5.05 -15.33 3.18
C GLY A 435 -5.25 -14.36 4.34
N VAL A 436 -5.90 -14.87 5.36
CA VAL A 436 -6.16 -14.20 6.64
C VAL A 436 -5.65 -15.08 7.75
N ILE A 437 -4.80 -14.53 8.62
CA ILE A 437 -4.21 -15.24 9.75
C ILE A 437 -5.24 -15.38 10.86
N LYS A 438 -5.50 -16.61 11.28
CA LYS A 438 -6.44 -16.94 12.35
C LYS A 438 -5.78 -17.04 13.72
N ALA A 439 -4.59 -17.62 13.77
CA ALA A 439 -3.81 -17.81 14.99
C ALA A 439 -2.31 -17.79 14.69
N VAL A 440 -1.53 -17.28 15.62
CA VAL A 440 -0.07 -17.24 15.54
C VAL A 440 0.52 -17.99 16.72
N GLU A 441 1.43 -18.91 16.42
CA GLU A 441 2.33 -19.50 17.42
C GLU A 441 3.59 -18.64 17.50
N LYS A 442 3.69 -17.83 18.55
CA LYS A 442 4.82 -16.92 18.75
C LYS A 442 6.11 -17.72 18.99
N ALA A 443 7.21 -17.28 18.39
CA ALA A 443 8.52 -17.80 18.72
C ALA A 443 8.89 -17.41 20.15
N ALA A 444 9.64 -18.29 20.83
CA ALA A 444 10.17 -17.95 22.15
C ALA A 444 11.03 -16.69 22.07
N ALA A 445 10.84 -15.78 23.03
CA ALA A 445 11.70 -14.61 23.17
C ALA A 445 13.12 -15.08 23.48
N GLY A 446 13.99 -15.09 22.46
CA GLY A 446 15.41 -15.38 22.62
C GLY A 446 16.14 -14.25 23.33
N SER A 447 17.43 -14.44 23.60
CA SER A 447 18.32 -13.39 24.10
C SER A 447 18.39 -12.26 23.06
N GLY A 448 17.74 -11.14 23.33
CA GLY A 448 17.74 -9.97 22.47
C GLY A 448 18.74 -8.91 22.92
N LYS A 449 19.03 -7.97 22.04
CA LYS A 449 19.81 -6.79 22.37
C LYS A 449 18.93 -5.77 23.07
N VAL A 450 19.31 -5.37 24.28
CA VAL A 450 18.75 -4.22 24.99
C VAL A 450 19.81 -3.12 25.05
N THR A 451 19.52 -1.95 24.48
CA THR A 451 20.47 -0.83 24.50
C THR A 451 20.60 -0.23 25.89
N LYS A 452 21.76 0.39 26.17
CA LYS A 452 22.00 1.07 27.46
C LYS A 452 20.96 2.15 27.77
N SER A 453 20.47 2.85 26.72
CA SER A 453 19.42 3.87 26.86
C SER A 453 18.09 3.26 27.28
N ALA A 454 17.68 2.13 26.68
CA ALA A 454 16.48 1.40 27.06
C ALA A 454 16.57 0.89 28.52
N ALA A 455 17.70 0.34 28.93
CA ALA A 455 17.92 -0.13 30.30
C ALA A 455 17.86 1.00 31.35
N LYS A 456 18.29 2.22 31.01
CA LYS A 456 18.14 3.40 31.88
C LYS A 456 16.70 3.88 31.95
N ALA A 457 15.98 3.89 30.84
CA ALA A 457 14.55 4.30 30.79
C ALA A 457 13.65 3.35 31.59
N ALA A 458 14.01 2.06 31.64
CA ALA A 458 13.25 1.07 32.41
C ALA A 458 13.43 1.22 33.96
N LYS A 459 14.45 1.97 34.41
CA LYS A 459 14.73 2.22 35.84
C LYS A 459 14.13 3.54 36.36
N LYS A 460 13.57 4.36 35.48
CA LYS A 460 12.79 5.55 35.80
C LYS A 460 11.30 5.24 35.78
#